data_56574594e2fa26f6c0b73d921a33ed5e
#
_entry.id   56574594e2fa26f6c0b73d921a33ed5e
#
_cell.length_a   1.000
_cell.length_b   1.000
_cell.length_c   1.000
_cell.angle_alpha   90.00
_cell.angle_beta   90.00
_cell.angle_gamma   90.00
#
_symmetry.space_group_name_H-M   'P 1'
#
loop_
_entity.id
_entity.type
_entity.pdbx_description
1 polymer ?
#
loop_
_entity_poly.entity_id
_entity_poly.type
_entity_poly.pdbx_seq_one_letter_code
_entity_poly.pdbx_strand_id
1 'polypeptide(L)'
;MSIQNFLLSAVLRWQKKSSLKLSAEHRFRRNRKWLADVRTKTKASITIQSDRIAGVPVEWVMPSELVSARQSPVCLYFHGGGFGMGGPNSHRALAAYLAEKAQIKMLMVDYCLAPEHPFPAALDDAKAVYLALISNQSESEAEADSAEIYNAPRPPRPLFIGGDSAGGNIALATLQAVRDLPPLPNLGAPPQGIFLLSPWLDLTHQNPSMLSNEKTDVMLNRQILEEFRERYAPGVPATHPRLSPLFGPVDGLPPCMIVASQAEALYDDSIKLHQKILGQGGSSTLLAWPKLPHAFPVMAGQLPEARQALDQLAHWIGQCAR
;
A
#
# COMPACT_ATOMS: atom_id res chain seq x y z
N MET A 1 -16.91 -18.44 3.62
CA MET A 1 -15.55 -18.74 3.14
C MET A 1 -15.64 -19.60 1.90
N SER A 2 -14.94 -19.19 0.82
CA SER A 2 -14.88 -19.99 -0.39
C SER A 2 -13.99 -21.24 -0.22
N ILE A 3 -14.19 -22.24 -1.10
CA ILE A 3 -13.31 -23.41 -1.17
C ILE A 3 -11.87 -22.97 -1.50
N GLN A 4 -11.72 -21.95 -2.35
CA GLN A 4 -10.43 -21.38 -2.72
C GLN A 4 -9.69 -20.86 -1.47
N ASN A 5 -10.38 -20.13 -0.57
CA ASN A 5 -9.76 -19.65 0.66
C ASN A 5 -9.34 -20.80 1.56
N PHE A 6 -10.16 -21.84 1.71
CA PHE A 6 -9.80 -23.01 2.51
C PHE A 6 -8.51 -23.69 1.99
N LEU A 7 -8.45 -23.97 0.69
CA LEU A 7 -7.28 -24.60 0.05
C LEU A 7 -6.03 -23.72 0.15
N LEU A 8 -6.15 -22.43 -0.17
CA LEU A 8 -5.04 -21.49 -0.09
C LEU A 8 -4.52 -21.35 1.33
N SER A 9 -5.41 -21.22 2.32
CA SER A 9 -5.02 -21.14 3.73
C SER A 9 -4.31 -22.39 4.23
N ALA A 10 -4.68 -23.57 3.74
CA ALA A 10 -3.98 -24.81 4.05
C ALA A 10 -2.56 -24.83 3.47
N VAL A 11 -2.38 -24.39 2.22
CA VAL A 11 -1.07 -24.26 1.56
C VAL A 11 -0.19 -23.25 2.30
N LEU A 12 -0.72 -22.05 2.60
CA LEU A 12 0.02 -20.99 3.30
C LEU A 12 0.43 -21.44 4.71
N ARG A 13 -0.44 -22.14 5.44
CA ARG A 13 -0.10 -22.71 6.75
C ARG A 13 1.03 -23.74 6.65
N TRP A 14 0.99 -24.59 5.66
CA TRP A 14 2.05 -25.56 5.41
C TRP A 14 3.38 -24.83 5.05
N GLN A 15 3.32 -23.83 4.17
CA GLN A 15 4.48 -23.02 3.81
C GLN A 15 5.07 -22.28 5.02
N LYS A 16 4.25 -21.64 5.86
CA LYS A 16 4.68 -21.00 7.12
C LYS A 16 5.40 -22.02 8.00
N LYS A 17 4.77 -23.17 8.29
CA LYS A 17 5.36 -24.23 9.13
C LYS A 17 6.67 -24.79 8.56
N SER A 18 6.75 -25.00 7.25
CA SER A 18 7.96 -25.44 6.56
C SER A 18 9.05 -24.37 6.60
N SER A 19 8.70 -23.10 6.41
CA SER A 19 9.64 -22.00 6.40
C SER A 19 10.28 -21.75 7.76
N LEU A 20 9.53 -21.94 8.86
CA LEU A 20 10.06 -21.78 10.22
C LEU A 20 11.16 -22.81 10.58
N LYS A 21 11.28 -23.89 9.81
CA LYS A 21 12.39 -24.85 9.96
C LYS A 21 13.71 -24.36 9.33
N LEU A 22 13.66 -23.34 8.51
CA LEU A 22 14.83 -22.71 7.89
C LEU A 22 15.42 -21.65 8.81
N SER A 23 16.73 -21.37 8.66
CA SER A 23 17.30 -20.16 9.26
C SER A 23 16.60 -18.90 8.73
N ALA A 24 16.62 -17.82 9.51
CA ALA A 24 16.02 -16.54 9.15
C ALA A 24 16.53 -16.04 7.77
N GLU A 25 17.82 -16.21 7.51
CA GLU A 25 18.42 -15.79 6.25
C GLU A 25 17.96 -16.62 5.05
N HIS A 26 17.94 -17.96 5.17
CA HIS A 26 17.43 -18.83 4.11
C HIS A 26 15.96 -18.61 3.81
N ARG A 27 15.15 -18.39 4.87
CA ARG A 27 13.73 -18.05 4.74
C ARG A 27 13.54 -16.75 3.97
N PHE A 28 14.26 -15.71 4.35
CA PHE A 28 14.19 -14.40 3.71
C PHE A 28 14.57 -14.48 2.23
N ARG A 29 15.74 -15.04 1.89
CA ARG A 29 16.22 -15.18 0.49
C ARG A 29 15.25 -15.98 -0.37
N ARG A 30 14.72 -17.09 0.14
CA ARG A 30 13.76 -17.91 -0.58
C ARG A 30 12.48 -17.15 -0.88
N ASN A 31 11.91 -16.46 0.12
CA ASN A 31 10.65 -15.73 -0.04
C ASN A 31 10.85 -14.50 -0.95
N ARG A 32 11.98 -13.80 -0.81
CA ARG A 32 12.33 -12.67 -1.69
C ARG A 32 12.44 -13.11 -3.15
N LYS A 33 13.15 -14.22 -3.41
CA LYS A 33 13.24 -14.80 -4.76
C LYS A 33 11.86 -15.19 -5.29
N TRP A 34 11.05 -15.87 -4.48
CA TRP A 34 9.73 -16.30 -4.90
C TRP A 34 8.84 -15.11 -5.30
N LEU A 35 8.82 -14.03 -4.51
CA LEU A 35 8.06 -12.82 -4.85
C LEU A 35 8.63 -12.09 -6.09
N ALA A 36 9.94 -12.07 -6.26
CA ALA A 36 10.57 -11.48 -7.44
C ALA A 36 10.25 -12.27 -8.73
N ASP A 37 10.05 -13.59 -8.62
CA ASP A 37 9.73 -14.46 -9.74
C ASP A 37 8.22 -14.52 -10.08
N VAL A 38 7.35 -13.87 -9.30
CA VAL A 38 5.92 -13.79 -9.60
C VAL A 38 5.71 -13.14 -10.96
N ARG A 39 4.96 -13.81 -11.81
CA ARG A 39 4.55 -13.30 -13.12
C ARG A 39 3.04 -13.33 -13.21
N THR A 40 2.45 -12.15 -13.26
CA THR A 40 0.99 -12.00 -13.42
C THR A 40 0.69 -11.69 -14.89
N LYS A 41 -0.15 -12.53 -15.50
CA LYS A 41 -0.72 -12.20 -16.81
C LYS A 41 -1.84 -11.17 -16.58
N THR A 42 -1.72 -10.02 -17.23
CA THR A 42 -2.75 -8.99 -17.25
C THR A 42 -3.64 -9.17 -18.51
N LYS A 43 -4.85 -8.63 -18.45
CA LYS A 43 -5.74 -8.57 -19.62
C LYS A 43 -5.15 -7.63 -20.68
N ALA A 44 -5.51 -7.83 -21.96
CA ALA A 44 -5.11 -6.94 -23.04
C ALA A 44 -5.65 -5.50 -22.90
N SER A 45 -6.70 -5.31 -22.09
CA SER A 45 -7.26 -3.99 -21.77
C SER A 45 -6.42 -3.19 -20.75
N ILE A 46 -5.36 -3.79 -20.19
CA ILE A 46 -4.48 -3.15 -19.21
C ILE A 46 -3.13 -2.86 -19.85
N THR A 47 -2.73 -1.61 -19.81
CA THR A 47 -1.40 -1.14 -20.21
C THR A 47 -0.49 -1.05 -18.99
N ILE A 48 0.75 -1.52 -19.16
CA ILE A 48 1.81 -1.43 -18.16
C ILE A 48 2.95 -0.64 -18.79
N GLN A 49 3.40 0.41 -18.08
CA GLN A 49 4.51 1.27 -18.53
C GLN A 49 5.48 1.50 -17.37
N SER A 50 6.75 1.26 -17.61
CA SER A 50 7.82 1.59 -16.64
C SER A 50 8.21 3.05 -16.81
N ASP A 51 8.50 3.72 -15.69
CA ASP A 51 8.86 5.13 -15.65
C ASP A 51 9.80 5.40 -14.45
N ARG A 52 10.27 6.64 -14.30
CA ARG A 52 10.98 7.14 -13.12
C ARG A 52 10.40 8.48 -12.70
N ILE A 53 10.10 8.58 -11.41
CA ILE A 53 9.62 9.82 -10.81
C ILE A 53 10.57 10.20 -9.67
N ALA A 54 11.12 11.39 -9.69
CA ALA A 54 12.16 11.85 -8.75
C ALA A 54 13.34 10.87 -8.60
N GLY A 55 13.71 10.19 -9.70
CA GLY A 55 14.78 9.18 -9.70
C GLY A 55 14.36 7.78 -9.23
N VAL A 56 13.17 7.62 -8.63
CA VAL A 56 12.65 6.33 -8.15
C VAL A 56 11.97 5.58 -9.29
N PRO A 57 12.28 4.28 -9.51
CA PRO A 57 11.57 3.48 -10.49
C PRO A 57 10.09 3.31 -10.10
N VAL A 58 9.21 3.41 -11.09
CA VAL A 58 7.78 3.24 -10.91
C VAL A 58 7.18 2.47 -12.08
N GLU A 59 6.02 1.89 -11.87
CA GLU A 59 5.27 1.20 -12.91
C GLU A 59 3.82 1.70 -12.94
N TRP A 60 3.41 2.23 -14.08
CA TRP A 60 2.02 2.57 -14.36
C TRP A 60 1.26 1.32 -14.77
N VAL A 61 0.14 1.05 -14.10
CA VAL A 61 -0.81 -0.02 -14.45
C VAL A 61 -2.17 0.64 -14.61
N MET A 62 -2.73 0.63 -15.82
CA MET A 62 -3.92 1.40 -16.13
C MET A 62 -4.75 0.77 -17.25
N PRO A 63 -6.05 1.03 -17.29
CA PRO A 63 -6.87 0.73 -18.48
C PRO A 63 -6.28 1.41 -19.71
N SER A 64 -6.24 0.69 -20.84
CA SER A 64 -5.59 1.20 -22.08
C SER A 64 -6.23 2.48 -22.60
N GLU A 65 -7.55 2.64 -22.38
CA GLU A 65 -8.30 3.85 -22.72
C GLU A 65 -7.91 5.09 -21.88
N LEU A 66 -7.31 4.87 -20.71
CA LEU A 66 -6.86 5.97 -19.84
C LEU A 66 -5.44 6.45 -20.13
N VAL A 67 -4.67 5.80 -20.99
CA VAL A 67 -3.25 6.14 -21.24
C VAL A 67 -3.10 7.62 -21.57
N SER A 68 -3.91 8.16 -22.46
CA SER A 68 -3.90 9.58 -22.88
C SER A 68 -4.79 10.50 -22.04
N ALA A 69 -5.58 9.94 -21.10
CA ALA A 69 -6.50 10.73 -20.29
C ALA A 69 -5.75 11.43 -19.15
N ARG A 70 -5.42 12.71 -19.31
CA ARG A 70 -4.62 13.49 -18.35
C ARG A 70 -5.31 13.70 -17.00
N GLN A 71 -6.64 13.84 -16.98
CA GLN A 71 -7.44 14.10 -15.78
C GLN A 71 -7.90 12.85 -15.02
N SER A 72 -7.48 11.65 -15.46
CA SER A 72 -7.84 10.43 -14.76
C SER A 72 -7.28 10.42 -13.34
N PRO A 73 -8.06 9.92 -12.37
CA PRO A 73 -7.58 9.72 -11.01
C PRO A 73 -6.30 8.86 -10.99
N VAL A 74 -5.41 9.17 -10.08
CA VAL A 74 -4.16 8.42 -9.87
C VAL A 74 -4.14 7.85 -8.46
N CYS A 75 -3.69 6.62 -8.32
CA CYS A 75 -3.39 6.03 -7.03
C CYS A 75 -1.90 5.71 -6.92
N LEU A 76 -1.21 6.39 -6.04
CA LEU A 76 0.15 6.06 -5.62
C LEU A 76 0.09 4.85 -4.69
N TYR A 77 0.71 3.74 -5.08
CA TYR A 77 0.62 2.48 -4.35
C TYR A 77 1.99 1.95 -3.94
N PHE A 78 2.10 1.59 -2.68
CA PHE A 78 3.28 0.95 -2.09
C PHE A 78 2.97 -0.52 -1.79
N HIS A 79 3.77 -1.41 -2.35
CA HIS A 79 3.59 -2.85 -2.20
C HIS A 79 4.03 -3.33 -0.81
N GLY A 80 3.44 -4.44 -0.35
CA GLY A 80 3.87 -5.16 0.84
C GLY A 80 5.14 -5.98 0.63
N GLY A 81 5.52 -6.71 1.69
CA GLY A 81 6.69 -7.59 1.66
C GLY A 81 7.70 -7.30 2.76
N GLY A 82 7.25 -6.75 3.91
CA GLY A 82 8.10 -6.55 5.09
C GLY A 82 9.27 -5.60 4.84
N PHE A 83 9.11 -4.60 3.95
CA PHE A 83 10.14 -3.64 3.53
C PHE A 83 11.36 -4.26 2.83
N GLY A 84 11.43 -5.59 2.69
CA GLY A 84 12.61 -6.29 2.22
C GLY A 84 12.38 -7.19 1.01
N MET A 85 11.15 -7.32 0.53
CA MET A 85 10.82 -8.13 -0.63
C MET A 85 9.58 -7.58 -1.35
N GLY A 86 9.26 -8.13 -2.52
CA GLY A 86 8.16 -7.67 -3.36
C GLY A 86 8.63 -6.68 -4.41
N GLY A 87 7.67 -6.09 -5.10
CA GLY A 87 7.85 -5.12 -6.18
C GLY A 87 6.55 -4.95 -6.95
N PRO A 88 6.48 -4.05 -7.93
CA PRO A 88 5.31 -3.85 -8.77
C PRO A 88 4.79 -5.15 -9.39
N ASN A 89 5.69 -6.01 -9.88
CA ASN A 89 5.35 -7.29 -10.52
C ASN A 89 4.56 -8.25 -9.61
N SER A 90 4.84 -8.29 -8.31
CA SER A 90 4.15 -9.16 -7.35
C SER A 90 2.73 -8.69 -7.03
N HIS A 91 2.42 -7.40 -7.29
CA HIS A 91 1.14 -6.77 -6.97
C HIS A 91 0.32 -6.37 -8.21
N ARG A 92 0.79 -6.71 -9.42
CA ARG A 92 0.09 -6.39 -10.68
C ARG A 92 -1.34 -6.92 -10.76
N ALA A 93 -1.64 -8.07 -10.14
CA ALA A 93 -2.99 -8.63 -10.15
C ALA A 93 -3.98 -7.71 -9.43
N LEU A 94 -3.59 -7.22 -8.26
CA LEU A 94 -4.35 -6.23 -7.50
C LEU A 94 -4.46 -4.91 -8.27
N ALA A 95 -3.31 -4.40 -8.75
CA ALA A 95 -3.25 -3.12 -9.44
C ALA A 95 -4.13 -3.11 -10.70
N ALA A 96 -4.03 -4.16 -11.55
CA ALA A 96 -4.83 -4.28 -12.76
C ALA A 96 -6.34 -4.40 -12.44
N TYR A 97 -6.70 -5.16 -11.40
CA TYR A 97 -8.09 -5.31 -10.99
C TYR A 97 -8.66 -3.96 -10.50
N LEU A 98 -7.94 -3.28 -9.63
CA LEU A 98 -8.39 -2.01 -9.06
C LEU A 98 -8.43 -0.90 -10.13
N ALA A 99 -7.42 -0.83 -11.00
CA ALA A 99 -7.38 0.10 -12.11
C ALA A 99 -8.61 -0.03 -13.02
N GLU A 100 -8.96 -1.28 -13.41
CA GLU A 100 -10.13 -1.57 -14.24
C GLU A 100 -11.45 -1.23 -13.52
N LYS A 101 -11.58 -1.60 -12.23
CA LYS A 101 -12.83 -1.43 -11.48
C LYS A 101 -13.10 0.00 -11.06
N ALA A 102 -12.09 0.73 -10.64
CA ALA A 102 -12.21 2.12 -10.21
C ALA A 102 -11.96 3.14 -11.34
N GLN A 103 -11.59 2.69 -12.53
CA GLN A 103 -11.24 3.55 -13.69
C GLN A 103 -10.16 4.57 -13.30
N ILE A 104 -9.05 4.09 -12.69
CA ILE A 104 -7.92 4.88 -12.21
C ILE A 104 -6.60 4.39 -12.80
N LYS A 105 -5.58 5.25 -12.75
CA LYS A 105 -4.20 4.87 -13.03
C LYS A 105 -3.51 4.50 -11.72
N MET A 106 -3.04 3.25 -11.61
CA MET A 106 -2.23 2.81 -10.48
C MET A 106 -0.76 3.14 -10.77
N LEU A 107 -0.12 3.87 -9.89
CA LEU A 107 1.32 4.15 -9.90
C LEU A 107 1.98 3.31 -8.81
N MET A 108 2.58 2.21 -9.24
CA MET A 108 3.25 1.24 -8.35
C MET A 108 4.69 1.69 -8.13
N VAL A 109 5.07 1.98 -6.88
CA VAL A 109 6.43 2.43 -6.56
C VAL A 109 7.34 1.23 -6.30
N ASP A 110 8.46 1.16 -7.02
CA ASP A 110 9.53 0.18 -6.79
C ASP A 110 10.59 0.81 -5.86
N TYR A 111 10.20 0.98 -4.61
CA TYR A 111 11.01 1.62 -3.57
C TYR A 111 12.19 0.76 -3.12
N CYS A 112 13.23 1.39 -2.59
CA CYS A 112 14.43 0.73 -2.07
C CYS A 112 14.10 -0.27 -0.96
N LEU A 113 14.67 -1.48 -1.06
CA LEU A 113 14.39 -2.59 -0.15
C LEU A 113 15.52 -2.83 0.86
N ALA A 114 15.13 -3.20 2.07
CA ALA A 114 16.05 -3.71 3.09
C ALA A 114 16.48 -5.17 2.77
N PRO A 115 17.64 -5.63 3.27
CA PRO A 115 18.59 -4.91 4.13
C PRO A 115 19.56 -3.99 3.38
N GLU A 116 19.56 -4.01 2.03
CA GLU A 116 20.50 -3.22 1.23
C GLU A 116 20.30 -1.72 1.44
N HIS A 117 19.05 -1.31 1.63
CA HIS A 117 18.64 0.06 1.89
C HIS A 117 17.70 0.10 3.12
N PRO A 118 18.25 0.15 4.33
CA PRO A 118 17.46 0.17 5.56
C PRO A 118 16.69 1.49 5.72
N PHE A 119 15.82 1.53 6.73
CA PHE A 119 15.10 2.73 7.13
C PHE A 119 16.06 3.93 7.27
N PRO A 120 15.72 5.13 6.72
CA PRO A 120 14.41 5.48 6.16
C PRO A 120 14.29 5.41 4.61
N ALA A 121 15.17 4.69 3.89
CA ALA A 121 15.31 4.76 2.44
C ALA A 121 13.96 4.58 1.69
N ALA A 122 13.17 3.55 2.04
CA ALA A 122 11.85 3.32 1.44
C ALA A 122 10.88 4.49 1.66
N LEU A 123 10.91 5.11 2.84
CA LEU A 123 10.09 6.29 3.15
C LEU A 123 10.58 7.53 2.39
N ASP A 124 11.88 7.68 2.19
CA ASP A 124 12.43 8.81 1.44
C ASP A 124 12.09 8.71 -0.05
N ASP A 125 12.16 7.51 -0.64
CA ASP A 125 11.67 7.25 -2.01
C ASP A 125 10.18 7.59 -2.13
N ALA A 126 9.37 7.11 -1.18
CA ALA A 126 7.93 7.36 -1.18
C ALA A 126 7.59 8.86 -1.10
N LYS A 127 8.29 9.61 -0.24
CA LYS A 127 8.15 11.06 -0.13
C LYS A 127 8.55 11.78 -1.41
N ALA A 128 9.67 11.36 -2.03
CA ALA A 128 10.17 11.97 -3.26
C ALA A 128 9.15 11.81 -4.40
N VAL A 129 8.62 10.59 -4.59
CA VAL A 129 7.58 10.33 -5.60
C VAL A 129 6.30 11.11 -5.30
N TYR A 130 5.83 11.09 -4.04
CA TYR A 130 4.61 11.79 -3.66
C TYR A 130 4.73 13.32 -3.90
N LEU A 131 5.82 13.93 -3.45
CA LEU A 131 6.07 15.37 -3.64
C LEU A 131 6.16 15.74 -5.12
N ALA A 132 6.86 14.94 -5.93
CA ALA A 132 6.93 15.16 -7.37
C ALA A 132 5.54 15.11 -8.05
N LEU A 133 4.69 14.16 -7.62
CA LEU A 133 3.32 14.05 -8.17
C LEU A 133 2.46 15.27 -7.87
N ILE A 134 2.53 15.81 -6.65
CA ILE A 134 1.73 16.98 -6.27
C ILE A 134 2.32 18.30 -6.76
N SER A 135 3.66 18.40 -6.91
CA SER A 135 4.31 19.57 -7.52
C SER A 135 4.03 19.66 -9.03
N ASN A 136 4.15 18.55 -9.76
CA ASN A 136 3.89 18.51 -11.20
C ASN A 136 2.41 18.72 -11.56
N GLN A 137 1.48 18.60 -10.59
CA GLN A 137 0.10 19.06 -10.82
C GLN A 137 0.02 20.57 -11.06
N SER A 138 1.01 21.34 -10.52
CA SER A 138 1.09 22.79 -10.73
C SER A 138 1.89 23.17 -11.99
N GLU A 139 2.87 22.34 -12.41
CA GLU A 139 3.77 22.66 -13.55
C GLU A 139 3.23 22.19 -14.91
N SER A 140 2.48 21.08 -14.95
CA SER A 140 1.83 20.61 -16.19
C SER A 140 0.74 21.55 -16.71
N GLU A 141 0.34 22.53 -15.89
CA GLU A 141 -0.54 23.63 -16.28
C GLU A 141 0.20 24.75 -17.03
N ALA A 142 1.52 24.90 -16.85
CA ALA A 142 2.29 25.97 -17.44
C ALA A 142 2.98 25.62 -18.78
N GLU A 143 3.27 24.34 -19.06
CA GLU A 143 4.00 23.91 -20.27
C GLU A 143 3.13 23.37 -21.42
N ALA A 144 1.84 23.16 -21.19
CA ALA A 144 0.96 22.55 -22.17
C ALA A 144 0.03 23.57 -22.81
N ASP A 145 0.54 24.67 -23.38
CA ASP A 145 -0.08 25.25 -24.57
C ASP A 145 0.63 26.46 -25.15
N SER A 146 1.24 26.27 -26.30
CA SER A 146 1.40 27.28 -27.31
C SER A 146 0.20 27.34 -28.29
N ALA A 147 -1.00 27.02 -27.83
CA ALA A 147 -2.22 27.14 -28.64
C ALA A 147 -3.43 27.56 -27.78
N GLU A 148 -3.66 28.81 -27.78
CA GLU A 148 -4.90 29.58 -27.64
C GLU A 148 -6.11 28.99 -26.91
N ILE A 149 -6.57 29.82 -25.93
CA ILE A 149 -7.96 29.90 -25.42
C ILE A 149 -8.32 28.86 -24.34
N TYR A 150 -8.06 29.21 -23.10
CA TYR A 150 -8.85 29.12 -21.88
C TYR A 150 -7.94 29.18 -20.64
N ASN A 151 -7.75 30.38 -20.11
CA ASN A 151 -7.10 30.68 -18.83
C ASN A 151 -7.98 30.28 -17.61
N ALA A 152 -8.64 29.13 -17.62
CA ALA A 152 -9.27 28.60 -16.43
C ALA A 152 -8.35 27.55 -15.79
N PRO A 153 -7.96 27.69 -14.51
CA PRO A 153 -7.20 26.66 -13.83
C PRO A 153 -8.01 25.35 -13.88
N ARG A 154 -7.42 24.31 -14.47
CA ARG A 154 -8.06 22.98 -14.51
C ARG A 154 -8.06 22.42 -13.09
N PRO A 155 -9.15 21.79 -12.64
CA PRO A 155 -9.15 21.15 -11.33
C PRO A 155 -8.04 20.12 -11.26
N PRO A 156 -7.30 20.02 -10.13
CA PRO A 156 -6.27 19.02 -9.98
C PRO A 156 -6.86 17.62 -10.14
N ARG A 157 -6.13 16.72 -10.80
CA ARG A 157 -6.57 15.33 -10.95
C ARG A 157 -6.71 14.68 -9.57
N PRO A 158 -7.75 13.87 -9.31
CA PRO A 158 -7.91 13.18 -8.05
C PRO A 158 -6.70 12.27 -7.76
N LEU A 159 -6.08 12.43 -6.59
CA LEU A 159 -4.97 11.62 -6.13
C LEU A 159 -5.41 10.77 -4.94
N PHE A 160 -5.06 9.50 -4.97
CA PHE A 160 -5.19 8.56 -3.87
C PHE A 160 -3.82 8.02 -3.48
N ILE A 161 -3.69 7.57 -2.24
CA ILE A 161 -2.50 6.88 -1.76
C ILE A 161 -2.92 5.58 -1.10
N GLY A 162 -2.17 4.49 -1.32
CA GLY A 162 -2.51 3.22 -0.70
C GLY A 162 -1.33 2.26 -0.62
N GLY A 163 -1.55 1.17 0.09
CA GLY A 163 -0.56 0.10 0.20
C GLY A 163 -1.06 -1.05 1.07
N ASP A 164 -0.37 -2.17 0.97
CA ASP A 164 -0.64 -3.34 1.77
C ASP A 164 0.51 -3.65 2.73
N SER A 165 0.21 -4.15 3.94
CA SER A 165 1.22 -4.59 4.91
C SER A 165 2.26 -3.49 5.20
N ALA A 166 3.55 -3.75 4.93
CA ALA A 166 4.63 -2.75 4.99
C ALA A 166 4.41 -1.56 4.06
N GLY A 167 3.78 -1.77 2.89
CA GLY A 167 3.41 -0.68 1.97
C GLY A 167 2.32 0.22 2.54
N GLY A 168 1.39 -0.34 3.33
CA GLY A 168 0.42 0.45 4.09
C GLY A 168 1.07 1.32 5.17
N ASN A 169 2.15 0.83 5.79
CA ASN A 169 2.98 1.63 6.67
C ASN A 169 3.60 2.80 5.92
N ILE A 170 4.27 2.53 4.79
CA ILE A 170 4.92 3.55 3.96
C ILE A 170 3.90 4.62 3.53
N ALA A 171 2.70 4.21 3.08
CA ALA A 171 1.65 5.13 2.66
C ALA A 171 1.25 6.12 3.78
N LEU A 172 0.98 5.61 4.98
CA LEU A 172 0.61 6.43 6.13
C LEU A 172 1.78 7.31 6.61
N ALA A 173 2.98 6.72 6.74
CA ALA A 173 4.18 7.43 7.16
C ALA A 173 4.56 8.56 6.18
N THR A 174 4.31 8.38 4.88
CA THR A 174 4.53 9.41 3.86
C THR A 174 3.65 10.62 4.10
N LEU A 175 2.35 10.44 4.31
CA LEU A 175 1.44 11.56 4.58
C LEU A 175 1.81 12.29 5.88
N GLN A 176 2.14 11.53 6.93
CA GLN A 176 2.59 12.12 8.20
C GLN A 176 3.91 12.90 8.04
N ALA A 177 4.87 12.37 7.28
CA ALA A 177 6.16 13.00 7.08
C ALA A 177 6.06 14.27 6.22
N VAL A 178 5.20 14.29 5.21
CA VAL A 178 5.00 15.47 4.35
C VAL A 178 4.25 16.58 5.09
N ARG A 179 3.31 16.23 5.96
CA ARG A 179 2.62 17.20 6.82
C ARG A 179 3.60 17.99 7.71
N ASP A 180 4.67 17.33 8.17
CA ASP A 180 5.67 17.95 9.05
C ASP A 180 6.66 18.85 8.28
N LEU A 181 6.56 18.92 6.95
CA LEU A 181 7.38 19.84 6.15
C LEU A 181 6.87 21.29 6.29
N PRO A 182 7.78 22.27 6.17
CA PRO A 182 7.35 23.66 6.08
C PRO A 182 6.43 23.84 4.86
N PRO A 183 5.54 24.85 4.88
CA PRO A 183 4.69 25.14 3.72
C PRO A 183 5.55 25.29 2.46
N LEU A 184 5.37 24.39 1.51
CA LEU A 184 6.04 24.46 0.22
C LEU A 184 5.15 25.25 -0.74
N PRO A 185 5.69 26.27 -1.43
CA PRO A 185 4.96 26.99 -2.47
C PRO A 185 4.58 26.00 -3.59
N ASN A 186 3.38 26.16 -4.13
CA ASN A 186 2.90 25.38 -5.29
C ASN A 186 2.70 23.88 -5.06
N LEU A 187 2.44 23.42 -3.82
CA LEU A 187 1.93 22.07 -3.62
C LEU A 187 0.48 21.98 -4.12
N GLY A 188 0.20 20.97 -4.93
CA GLY A 188 -1.15 20.62 -5.34
C GLY A 188 -2.04 20.16 -4.17
N ALA A 189 -3.29 19.83 -4.46
CA ALA A 189 -4.24 19.36 -3.47
C ALA A 189 -3.76 18.08 -2.75
N PRO A 190 -4.08 17.91 -1.46
CA PRO A 190 -3.82 16.66 -0.75
C PRO A 190 -4.58 15.50 -1.39
N PRO A 191 -4.22 14.25 -1.10
CA PRO A 191 -4.95 13.11 -1.60
C PRO A 191 -6.42 13.16 -1.17
N GLN A 192 -7.30 12.71 -2.05
CA GLN A 192 -8.74 12.62 -1.76
C GLN A 192 -9.09 11.41 -0.89
N GLY A 193 -8.15 10.46 -0.74
CA GLY A 193 -8.32 9.31 0.12
C GLY A 193 -7.03 8.53 0.30
N ILE A 194 -6.95 7.85 1.45
CA ILE A 194 -5.93 6.84 1.73
C ILE A 194 -6.60 5.49 1.94
N PHE A 195 -6.06 4.41 1.35
CA PHE A 195 -6.53 3.07 1.68
C PHE A 195 -5.39 2.15 2.09
N LEU A 196 -5.64 1.30 3.08
CA LEU A 196 -4.67 0.45 3.72
C LEU A 196 -5.18 -0.99 3.78
N LEU A 197 -4.40 -1.92 3.22
CA LEU A 197 -4.76 -3.33 3.15
C LEU A 197 -3.92 -4.11 4.16
N SER A 198 -4.51 -4.57 5.27
CA SER A 198 -3.79 -5.27 6.34
C SER A 198 -2.51 -4.53 6.76
N PRO A 199 -2.53 -3.24 7.08
CA PRO A 199 -1.32 -2.44 7.26
C PRO A 199 -0.52 -2.87 8.50
N TRP A 200 0.82 -2.84 8.41
CA TRP A 200 1.73 -3.07 9.53
C TRP A 200 2.19 -1.73 10.13
N LEU A 201 1.51 -1.25 11.18
CA LEU A 201 1.64 0.13 11.69
C LEU A 201 2.33 0.24 13.04
N ASP A 202 2.46 -0.87 13.76
CA ASP A 202 3.12 -0.97 15.06
C ASP A 202 4.22 -2.04 15.04
N LEU A 203 5.46 -1.61 14.90
CA LEU A 203 6.62 -2.49 14.86
C LEU A 203 7.11 -2.91 16.27
N THR A 204 6.40 -2.52 17.33
CA THR A 204 6.66 -3.05 18.67
C THR A 204 6.14 -4.47 18.87
N HIS A 205 5.19 -4.91 18.01
CA HIS A 205 4.53 -6.21 18.07
C HIS A 205 3.87 -6.50 19.43
N GLN A 206 3.36 -5.45 20.09
CA GLN A 206 2.73 -5.58 21.41
C GLN A 206 1.19 -5.63 21.36
N ASN A 207 0.61 -5.48 20.18
CA ASN A 207 -0.83 -5.53 20.01
C ASN A 207 -1.38 -6.93 20.36
N PRO A 208 -2.55 -7.03 21.05
CA PRO A 208 -3.14 -8.31 21.48
C PRO A 208 -3.31 -9.33 20.36
N SER A 209 -3.70 -8.89 19.14
CA SER A 209 -3.86 -9.78 17.99
C SER A 209 -2.58 -10.52 17.60
N MET A 210 -1.42 -9.98 17.94
CA MET A 210 -0.12 -10.66 17.74
C MET A 210 -0.05 -12.02 18.44
N LEU A 211 -0.69 -12.15 19.61
CA LEU A 211 -0.73 -13.38 20.37
C LEU A 211 -2.03 -14.17 20.09
N SER A 212 -3.20 -13.50 20.13
CA SER A 212 -4.48 -14.17 19.97
C SER A 212 -4.64 -14.82 18.59
N ASN A 213 -4.07 -14.22 17.56
CA ASN A 213 -4.15 -14.66 16.17
C ASN A 213 -2.92 -15.46 15.70
N GLU A 214 -1.96 -15.77 16.57
CA GLU A 214 -0.75 -16.51 16.19
C GLU A 214 -1.04 -17.85 15.50
N LYS A 215 -2.10 -18.57 15.95
CA LYS A 215 -2.53 -19.84 15.39
C LYS A 215 -3.44 -19.70 14.17
N THR A 216 -4.17 -18.60 14.06
CA THR A 216 -5.13 -18.34 12.97
C THR A 216 -4.47 -17.69 11.77
N ASP A 217 -3.49 -16.83 11.99
CA ASP A 217 -2.71 -16.25 10.91
C ASP A 217 -1.86 -17.32 10.21
N VAL A 218 -2.13 -17.54 8.95
CA VAL A 218 -1.47 -18.58 8.14
C VAL A 218 -0.16 -18.13 7.50
N MET A 219 0.19 -16.85 7.62
CA MET A 219 1.38 -16.25 6.99
C MET A 219 2.36 -15.66 8.01
N LEU A 220 1.87 -14.91 8.99
CA LEU A 220 2.67 -14.12 9.91
C LEU A 220 2.66 -14.70 11.33
N ASN A 221 3.67 -14.36 12.08
CA ASN A 221 3.78 -14.45 13.52
C ASN A 221 4.82 -13.44 14.01
N ARG A 222 4.93 -13.27 15.33
CA ARG A 222 5.87 -12.33 15.94
C ARG A 222 7.32 -12.54 15.48
N GLN A 223 7.80 -13.80 15.42
CA GLN A 223 9.17 -14.10 15.00
C GLN A 223 9.46 -13.61 13.59
N ILE A 224 8.57 -13.87 12.63
CA ILE A 224 8.73 -13.46 11.23
C ILE A 224 8.76 -11.93 11.12
N LEU A 225 7.85 -11.25 11.82
CA LEU A 225 7.79 -9.79 11.81
C LEU A 225 9.02 -9.14 12.44
N GLU A 226 9.52 -9.73 13.54
CA GLU A 226 10.76 -9.27 14.18
C GLU A 226 11.96 -9.40 13.23
N GLU A 227 12.09 -10.51 12.50
CA GLU A 227 13.15 -10.71 11.52
C GLU A 227 13.10 -9.67 10.38
N PHE A 228 11.92 -9.23 9.97
CA PHE A 228 11.77 -8.13 9.00
C PHE A 228 12.14 -6.78 9.62
N ARG A 229 11.66 -6.49 10.83
CA ARG A 229 11.98 -5.25 11.54
C ARG A 229 13.48 -5.07 11.71
N GLU A 230 14.19 -6.12 12.16
CA GLU A 230 15.64 -6.10 12.36
C GLU A 230 16.41 -5.80 11.05
N ARG A 231 15.92 -6.29 9.90
CA ARG A 231 16.54 -5.99 8.60
C ARG A 231 16.21 -4.58 8.11
N TYR A 232 14.99 -4.12 8.38
CA TYR A 232 14.53 -2.82 7.89
C TYR A 232 15.10 -1.67 8.70
N ALA A 233 15.07 -1.77 10.04
CA ALA A 233 15.40 -0.67 10.93
C ALA A 233 16.31 -1.10 12.09
N PRO A 234 17.53 -1.60 11.80
CA PRO A 234 18.45 -2.05 12.84
C PRO A 234 18.81 -0.88 13.76
N GLY A 235 18.64 -1.08 15.08
CA GLY A 235 18.97 -0.10 16.09
C GLY A 235 18.01 1.09 16.23
N VAL A 236 16.97 1.17 15.40
CA VAL A 236 15.94 2.21 15.52
C VAL A 236 14.88 1.78 16.53
N PRO A 237 14.50 2.62 17.51
CA PRO A 237 13.42 2.29 18.44
C PRO A 237 12.12 1.97 17.69
N ALA A 238 11.51 0.82 18.00
CA ALA A 238 10.27 0.39 17.36
C ALA A 238 9.10 1.36 17.56
N THR A 239 9.17 2.21 18.59
CA THR A 239 8.18 3.27 18.87
C THR A 239 8.40 4.54 18.05
N HIS A 240 9.46 4.63 17.23
CA HIS A 240 9.74 5.80 16.42
C HIS A 240 8.54 6.06 15.45
N PRO A 241 7.89 7.24 15.45
CA PRO A 241 6.62 7.47 14.79
C PRO A 241 6.68 7.35 13.26
N ARG A 242 7.82 7.58 12.63
CA ARG A 242 8.00 7.35 11.18
C ARG A 242 8.25 5.89 10.83
N LEU A 243 8.64 5.06 11.80
CA LEU A 243 8.81 3.61 11.65
C LEU A 243 7.50 2.89 11.99
N SER A 244 6.85 3.32 13.07
CA SER A 244 5.54 2.82 13.52
C SER A 244 4.52 3.96 13.46
N PRO A 245 3.92 4.22 12.28
CA PRO A 245 3.06 5.39 12.06
C PRO A 245 1.76 5.36 12.87
N LEU A 246 1.42 4.25 13.52
CA LEU A 246 0.35 4.20 14.51
C LEU A 246 0.59 5.17 15.68
N PHE A 247 1.85 5.44 16.03
CA PHE A 247 2.22 6.42 17.08
C PHE A 247 2.29 7.86 16.54
N GLY A 248 2.33 8.04 15.23
CA GLY A 248 2.32 9.36 14.59
C GLY A 248 0.94 10.01 14.60
N PRO A 249 0.86 11.28 14.23
CA PRO A 249 -0.39 12.04 14.18
C PRO A 249 -1.33 11.56 13.06
N VAL A 250 -2.64 11.66 13.28
CA VAL A 250 -3.67 11.29 12.28
C VAL A 250 -4.65 12.42 11.98
N ASP A 251 -4.50 13.58 12.64
CA ASP A 251 -5.25 14.78 12.33
C ASP A 251 -4.97 15.28 10.90
N GLY A 252 -6.00 15.71 10.20
CA GLY A 252 -5.88 16.18 8.82
C GLY A 252 -5.62 15.09 7.76
N LEU A 253 -5.65 13.81 8.13
CA LEU A 253 -5.63 12.74 7.13
C LEU A 253 -6.87 12.81 6.24
N PRO A 254 -6.73 12.51 4.94
CA PRO A 254 -7.89 12.37 4.07
C PRO A 254 -8.76 11.18 4.52
N PRO A 255 -10.00 11.05 4.01
CA PRO A 255 -10.81 9.86 4.25
C PRO A 255 -9.99 8.58 4.11
N CYS A 256 -10.10 7.68 5.09
CA CYS A 256 -9.30 6.47 5.19
C CYS A 256 -10.17 5.21 5.06
N MET A 257 -9.85 4.30 4.12
CA MET A 257 -10.42 2.97 4.08
C MET A 257 -9.40 1.94 4.49
N ILE A 258 -9.74 1.10 5.46
CA ILE A 258 -8.88 0.01 5.94
C ILE A 258 -9.57 -1.32 5.64
N VAL A 259 -8.87 -2.24 5.00
CA VAL A 259 -9.33 -3.61 4.75
C VAL A 259 -8.41 -4.56 5.50
N ALA A 260 -8.97 -5.40 6.39
CA ALA A 260 -8.17 -6.29 7.23
C ALA A 260 -8.86 -7.63 7.47
N SER A 261 -8.08 -8.65 7.77
CA SER A 261 -8.57 -9.94 8.23
C SER A 261 -8.60 -10.00 9.75
N GLN A 262 -9.74 -10.45 10.32
CA GLN A 262 -9.85 -10.68 11.76
C GLN A 262 -8.95 -11.83 12.26
N ALA A 263 -8.40 -12.62 11.36
CA ALA A 263 -7.56 -13.79 11.68
C ALA A 263 -6.06 -13.48 11.61
N GLU A 264 -5.66 -12.28 11.16
CA GLU A 264 -4.25 -11.92 11.01
C GLU A 264 -3.62 -11.33 12.28
N ALA A 265 -2.32 -11.52 12.45
CA ALA A 265 -1.55 -11.01 13.59
C ALA A 265 -1.56 -9.48 13.69
N LEU A 266 -1.72 -8.77 12.56
CA LEU A 266 -1.73 -7.31 12.47
C LEU A 266 -3.14 -6.69 12.57
N TYR A 267 -4.16 -7.46 12.95
CA TYR A 267 -5.54 -6.97 12.98
C TYR A 267 -5.74 -5.76 13.89
N ASP A 268 -5.11 -5.74 15.06
CA ASP A 268 -5.24 -4.63 16.00
C ASP A 268 -4.57 -3.33 15.49
N ASP A 269 -3.59 -3.40 14.62
CA ASP A 269 -3.02 -2.21 13.96
C ASP A 269 -4.11 -1.47 13.18
N SER A 270 -4.94 -2.23 12.46
CA SER A 270 -6.08 -1.72 11.70
C SER A 270 -7.17 -1.13 12.60
N ILE A 271 -7.54 -1.83 13.68
CA ILE A 271 -8.54 -1.36 14.65
C ILE A 271 -8.08 -0.06 15.31
N LYS A 272 -6.85 -0.05 15.83
CA LYS A 272 -6.30 1.10 16.56
C LYS A 272 -6.19 2.33 15.68
N LEU A 273 -5.74 2.18 14.42
CA LEU A 273 -5.71 3.30 13.48
C LEU A 273 -7.13 3.83 13.21
N HIS A 274 -8.08 2.93 12.91
CA HIS A 274 -9.48 3.29 12.69
C HIS A 274 -10.05 4.09 13.86
N GLN A 275 -9.91 3.59 15.08
CA GLN A 275 -10.38 4.23 16.29
C GLN A 275 -9.69 5.58 16.53
N LYS A 276 -8.38 5.66 16.28
CA LYS A 276 -7.60 6.89 16.44
C LYS A 276 -8.05 7.99 15.50
N ILE A 277 -8.30 7.66 14.22
CA ILE A 277 -8.82 8.63 13.22
C ILE A 277 -10.20 9.14 13.65
N LEU A 278 -11.12 8.23 14.00
CA LEU A 278 -12.47 8.63 14.44
C LEU A 278 -12.44 9.45 15.73
N GLY A 279 -11.59 9.08 16.69
CA GLY A 279 -11.42 9.79 17.95
C GLY A 279 -10.87 11.21 17.81
N GLN A 280 -10.25 11.52 16.66
CA GLN A 280 -9.77 12.87 16.32
C GLN A 280 -10.68 13.60 15.31
N GLY A 281 -11.90 13.08 15.09
CA GLY A 281 -12.90 13.71 14.20
C GLY A 281 -12.64 13.47 12.70
N GLY A 282 -11.70 12.60 12.35
CA GLY A 282 -11.43 12.22 10.96
C GLY A 282 -12.45 11.20 10.43
N SER A 283 -12.34 10.88 9.13
CA SER A 283 -13.19 9.90 8.44
C SER A 283 -12.45 8.60 8.23
N SER A 284 -12.97 7.49 8.76
CA SER A 284 -12.39 6.17 8.57
C SER A 284 -13.45 5.09 8.43
N THR A 285 -13.25 4.18 7.47
CA THR A 285 -14.06 2.98 7.26
C THR A 285 -13.18 1.75 7.45
N LEU A 286 -13.58 0.80 8.29
CA LEU A 286 -12.89 -0.47 8.48
C LEU A 286 -13.74 -1.61 7.91
N LEU A 287 -13.23 -2.30 6.91
CA LEU A 287 -13.78 -3.54 6.35
C LEU A 287 -13.03 -4.73 6.95
N ALA A 288 -13.61 -5.30 8.01
CA ALA A 288 -13.04 -6.45 8.71
C ALA A 288 -13.64 -7.77 8.18
N TRP A 289 -12.79 -8.60 7.60
CA TRP A 289 -13.19 -9.89 6.99
C TRP A 289 -12.79 -11.07 7.90
N PRO A 290 -13.70 -12.03 8.14
CA PRO A 290 -13.36 -13.18 8.98
C PRO A 290 -12.45 -14.18 8.23
N LYS A 291 -11.47 -14.74 8.93
CA LYS A 291 -10.69 -15.93 8.53
C LYS A 291 -10.08 -15.89 7.11
N LEU A 292 -9.49 -14.78 6.72
CA LEU A 292 -8.74 -14.64 5.47
C LEU A 292 -7.23 -14.54 5.77
N PRO A 293 -6.36 -14.86 4.79
CA PRO A 293 -4.92 -14.63 4.92
C PRO A 293 -4.60 -13.15 5.10
N HIS A 294 -3.45 -12.83 5.69
CA HIS A 294 -2.90 -11.48 5.71
C HIS A 294 -2.80 -10.90 4.30
N ALA A 295 -3.14 -9.62 4.15
CA ALA A 295 -3.16 -8.88 2.88
C ALA A 295 -3.94 -9.60 1.77
N PHE A 296 -5.02 -10.32 2.09
CA PHE A 296 -5.79 -11.12 1.15
C PHE A 296 -6.25 -10.37 -0.12
N PRO A 297 -6.49 -9.04 -0.13
CA PRO A 297 -6.86 -8.33 -1.38
C PRO A 297 -5.79 -8.45 -2.48
N VAL A 298 -4.50 -8.64 -2.13
CA VAL A 298 -3.42 -8.88 -3.09
C VAL A 298 -3.64 -10.18 -3.89
N MET A 299 -4.43 -11.10 -3.34
CA MET A 299 -4.74 -12.40 -3.95
C MET A 299 -5.98 -12.36 -4.86
N ALA A 300 -6.28 -11.21 -5.48
CA ALA A 300 -7.45 -11.01 -6.36
C ALA A 300 -7.52 -12.00 -7.52
N GLY A 301 -6.39 -12.49 -8.01
CA GLY A 301 -6.34 -13.54 -9.04
C GLY A 301 -6.81 -14.92 -8.56
N GLN A 302 -6.89 -15.15 -7.25
CA GLN A 302 -7.11 -16.47 -6.65
C GLN A 302 -8.34 -16.53 -5.74
N LEU A 303 -8.64 -15.45 -5.00
CA LEU A 303 -9.70 -15.41 -4.00
C LEU A 303 -10.91 -14.58 -4.45
N PRO A 304 -12.12 -15.14 -4.43
CA PRO A 304 -13.35 -14.37 -4.63
C PRO A 304 -13.53 -13.26 -3.61
N GLU A 305 -13.19 -13.52 -2.34
CA GLU A 305 -13.28 -12.55 -1.25
C GLU A 305 -12.34 -11.35 -1.46
N ALA A 306 -11.16 -11.59 -2.05
CA ALA A 306 -10.25 -10.52 -2.43
C ALA A 306 -10.88 -9.59 -3.47
N ARG A 307 -11.52 -10.16 -4.50
CA ARG A 307 -12.25 -9.36 -5.51
C ARG A 307 -13.41 -8.58 -4.90
N GLN A 308 -14.19 -9.20 -4.01
CA GLN A 308 -15.28 -8.51 -3.32
C GLN A 308 -14.78 -7.32 -2.47
N ALA A 309 -13.66 -7.49 -1.77
CA ALA A 309 -13.06 -6.39 -1.00
C ALA A 309 -12.55 -5.26 -1.93
N LEU A 310 -11.94 -5.61 -3.06
CA LEU A 310 -11.50 -4.63 -4.05
C LEU A 310 -12.65 -3.94 -4.78
N ASP A 311 -13.79 -4.63 -5.01
CA ASP A 311 -15.00 -4.00 -5.56
C ASP A 311 -15.55 -2.93 -4.59
N GLN A 312 -15.56 -3.20 -3.28
CA GLN A 312 -15.96 -2.21 -2.26
C GLN A 312 -14.97 -1.04 -2.22
N LEU A 313 -13.66 -1.32 -2.30
CA LEU A 313 -12.64 -0.28 -2.37
C LEU A 313 -12.78 0.58 -3.64
N ALA A 314 -13.02 -0.03 -4.80
CA ALA A 314 -13.23 0.70 -6.05
C ALA A 314 -14.45 1.62 -5.98
N HIS A 315 -15.53 1.14 -5.38
CA HIS A 315 -16.74 1.95 -5.14
C HIS A 315 -16.44 3.15 -4.24
N TRP A 316 -15.70 2.93 -3.13
CA TRP A 316 -15.30 3.99 -2.21
C TRP A 316 -14.38 5.03 -2.90
N ILE A 317 -13.42 4.61 -3.72
CA ILE A 317 -12.58 5.51 -4.53
C ILE A 317 -13.47 6.38 -5.42
N GLY A 318 -14.44 5.77 -6.11
CA GLY A 318 -15.38 6.51 -6.95
C GLY A 318 -16.27 7.51 -6.19
N GLN A 319 -16.55 7.28 -4.92
CA GLN A 319 -17.25 8.24 -4.06
C GLN A 319 -16.37 9.42 -3.66
N CYS A 320 -15.11 9.16 -3.32
CA CYS A 320 -14.16 10.20 -2.93
C CYS A 320 -13.66 11.05 -4.13
N ALA A 321 -13.71 10.53 -5.35
CA ALA A 321 -13.25 11.23 -6.57
C ALA A 321 -14.27 12.26 -7.13
N ARG A 322 -15.48 12.32 -6.56
CA ARG A 322 -16.53 13.26 -6.95
C ARG A 322 -16.47 14.55 -6.14
#